data_9557aa6958c65d98a49df5919c9281bd
#
_entry.id   9557aa6958c65d98a49df5919c9281bd
#
_cell.length_a   1.000
_cell.length_b   1.000
_cell.length_c   1.000
_cell.angle_alpha   90.00
_cell.angle_beta   90.00
_cell.angle_gamma   90.00
#
_symmetry.space_group_name_H-M   'P 1'
#
loop_
_entity.id
_entity.type
_entity.pdbx_description
1 polymer ?
#
loop_
_entity_poly.entity_id
_entity_poly.type
_entity_poly.pdbx_seq_one_letter_code
_entity_poly.pdbx_strand_id
1 'polypeptide(L)'
;EYGADAARLFTLFAAPPEQEVEWNTQGAIGQYRFLERIWRLYFTLKENANLSSFEGLIPETLSDPALKDLYRVANYTIKSVSEDISDKKYIFNTAIARMTELVNTMYKFIQKKTTYSEIESKVLNFSFVNLLKLLAPFAPHITEELWQMLGGKESIHLQEWPSFDEKALITDEVELVIQMGGKKIDVLKIKKGLPQKEIETMAMNQEKVKIRMEGKELIKIVVVQ
;
A
#
# COMPACT_ATOMS: atom_id res chain seq x y z
N GLU A 1 -15.84 21.96 8.19
CA GLU A 1 -15.39 21.21 9.38
C GLU A 1 -14.17 20.33 9.08
N TYR A 2 -14.16 19.59 7.94
CA TYR A 2 -13.12 18.62 7.60
C TYR A 2 -12.09 19.12 6.58
N GLY A 3 -12.24 20.32 6.06
CA GLY A 3 -11.37 20.94 5.08
C GLY A 3 -11.60 20.48 3.63
N ALA A 4 -11.03 21.23 2.71
CA ALA A 4 -11.24 21.02 1.27
C ALA A 4 -10.67 19.67 0.78
N ASP A 5 -9.50 19.26 1.27
CA ASP A 5 -8.86 18.01 0.85
C ASP A 5 -9.68 16.77 1.25
N ALA A 6 -10.27 16.76 2.46
CA ALA A 6 -11.14 15.66 2.88
C ALA A 6 -12.42 15.58 2.05
N ALA A 7 -13.01 16.73 1.69
CA ALA A 7 -14.19 16.79 0.83
C ALA A 7 -13.85 16.29 -0.60
N ARG A 8 -12.71 16.70 -1.17
CA ARG A 8 -12.23 16.22 -2.48
C ARG A 8 -12.01 14.71 -2.48
N LEU A 9 -11.27 14.20 -1.49
CA LEU A 9 -11.04 12.77 -1.35
C LEU A 9 -12.34 11.99 -1.22
N PHE A 10 -13.30 12.49 -0.43
CA PHE A 10 -14.62 11.86 -0.30
C PHE A 10 -15.32 11.76 -1.66
N THR A 11 -15.39 12.85 -2.40
CA THR A 11 -16.05 12.88 -3.71
C THR A 11 -15.41 11.89 -4.70
N LEU A 12 -14.07 11.84 -4.74
CA LEU A 12 -13.33 10.97 -5.64
C LEU A 12 -13.33 9.49 -5.21
N PHE A 13 -13.54 9.23 -3.92
CA PHE A 13 -13.55 7.86 -3.37
C PHE A 13 -14.93 7.22 -3.36
N ALA A 14 -16.01 8.00 -3.19
CA ALA A 14 -17.33 7.49 -2.90
C ALA A 14 -17.94 6.70 -4.07
N ALA A 15 -17.70 7.13 -5.31
CA ALA A 15 -18.16 6.42 -6.50
C ALA A 15 -17.30 6.73 -7.74
N PRO A 16 -17.37 5.90 -8.79
CA PRO A 16 -16.84 6.23 -10.11
C PRO A 16 -17.46 7.51 -10.66
N PRO A 17 -16.76 8.26 -11.55
CA PRO A 17 -17.21 9.56 -12.07
C PRO A 17 -18.59 9.55 -12.75
N GLU A 18 -19.02 8.39 -13.25
CA GLU A 18 -20.30 8.21 -13.94
C GLU A 18 -21.49 8.00 -12.99
N GLN A 19 -21.24 7.88 -11.69
CA GLN A 19 -22.28 7.62 -10.69
C GLN A 19 -22.56 8.85 -9.82
N GLU A 20 -23.83 9.03 -9.46
CA GLU A 20 -24.21 10.03 -8.47
C GLU A 20 -23.68 9.69 -7.09
N VAL A 21 -23.19 10.70 -6.37
CA VAL A 21 -22.67 10.58 -5.01
C VAL A 21 -23.54 11.38 -4.06
N GLU A 22 -24.17 10.69 -3.12
CA GLU A 22 -24.81 11.34 -1.99
C GLU A 22 -23.79 11.69 -0.92
N TRP A 23 -23.87 12.90 -0.38
CA TRP A 23 -23.00 13.31 0.72
C TRP A 23 -23.21 12.43 1.95
N ASN A 24 -22.13 11.82 2.40
CA ASN A 24 -22.09 11.01 3.60
C ASN A 24 -21.02 11.54 4.56
N THR A 25 -21.46 12.10 5.67
CA THR A 25 -20.56 12.68 6.69
C THR A 25 -19.56 11.64 7.24
N GLN A 26 -19.97 10.39 7.42
CA GLN A 26 -19.06 9.33 7.91
C GLN A 26 -17.96 9.03 6.89
N GLY A 27 -18.27 9.05 5.61
CA GLY A 27 -17.28 8.92 4.54
C GLY A 27 -16.27 10.07 4.54
N ALA A 28 -16.73 11.31 4.70
CA ALA A 28 -15.88 12.48 4.81
C ALA A 28 -14.96 12.41 6.05
N ILE A 29 -15.47 11.96 7.19
CA ILE A 29 -14.68 11.70 8.41
C ILE A 29 -13.59 10.64 8.14
N GLY A 30 -13.91 9.60 7.39
CA GLY A 30 -12.96 8.56 6.98
C GLY A 30 -11.77 9.15 6.21
N GLN A 31 -12.04 10.03 5.24
CA GLN A 31 -11.01 10.70 4.46
C GLN A 31 -10.19 11.70 5.29
N TYR A 32 -10.83 12.44 6.17
CA TYR A 32 -10.13 13.32 7.12
C TYR A 32 -9.15 12.54 7.99
N ARG A 33 -9.58 11.39 8.55
CA ARG A 33 -8.72 10.50 9.35
C ARG A 33 -7.55 9.92 8.53
N PHE A 34 -7.77 9.65 7.24
CA PHE A 34 -6.70 9.21 6.35
C PHE A 34 -5.63 10.31 6.20
N LEU A 35 -6.03 11.57 5.99
CA LEU A 35 -5.12 12.70 5.92
C LEU A 35 -4.39 12.96 7.25
N GLU A 36 -5.10 12.87 8.39
CA GLU A 36 -4.46 12.96 9.70
C GLU A 36 -3.38 11.88 9.91
N ARG A 37 -3.61 10.67 9.42
CA ARG A 37 -2.62 9.60 9.51
C ARG A 37 -1.37 9.93 8.70
N ILE A 38 -1.50 10.48 7.50
CA ILE A 38 -0.37 10.92 6.68
C ILE A 38 0.39 12.04 7.39
N TRP A 39 -0.33 13.00 7.95
CA TRP A 39 0.26 14.08 8.75
C TRP A 39 1.09 13.55 9.92
N ARG A 40 0.52 12.65 10.72
CA ARG A 40 1.24 12.02 11.86
C ARG A 40 2.42 11.18 11.39
N LEU A 41 2.27 10.46 10.28
CA LEU A 41 3.35 9.66 9.70
C LEU A 41 4.57 10.52 9.36
N TYR A 42 4.35 11.70 8.79
CA TYR A 42 5.42 12.67 8.53
C TYR A 42 6.23 12.98 9.79
N PHE A 43 5.58 13.38 10.88
CA PHE A 43 6.30 13.73 12.12
C PHE A 43 7.06 12.54 12.70
N THR A 44 6.44 11.37 12.72
CA THR A 44 7.10 10.13 13.17
C THR A 44 8.35 9.82 12.35
N LEU A 45 8.29 9.99 11.05
CA LEU A 45 9.42 9.70 10.16
C LEU A 45 10.48 10.82 10.20
N LYS A 46 10.07 12.08 10.31
CA LYS A 46 10.99 13.22 10.39
C LYS A 46 11.95 13.10 11.59
N GLU A 47 11.43 12.65 12.72
CA GLU A 47 12.23 12.48 13.94
C GLU A 47 13.23 11.32 13.85
N ASN A 48 12.89 10.25 13.10
CA ASN A 48 13.58 8.98 13.20
C ASN A 48 14.17 8.46 11.87
N ALA A 49 13.75 8.97 10.72
CA ALA A 49 14.14 8.46 9.40
C ALA A 49 14.81 9.50 8.49
N ASN A 50 15.11 10.69 9.01
CA ASN A 50 15.78 11.75 8.25
C ASN A 50 15.14 12.04 6.90
N LEU A 51 13.83 12.31 6.88
CA LEU A 51 13.07 12.60 5.67
C LEU A 51 13.56 13.86 4.95
N SER A 52 13.54 13.82 3.63
CA SER A 52 13.86 14.96 2.76
C SER A 52 13.04 14.89 1.45
N SER A 53 12.95 15.98 0.73
CA SER A 53 12.34 16.00 -0.61
C SER A 53 13.18 15.28 -1.67
N PHE A 54 14.41 14.89 -1.34
CA PHE A 54 15.32 14.17 -2.23
C PHE A 54 15.16 12.65 -2.09
N GLU A 55 14.94 11.98 -3.21
CA GLU A 55 14.89 10.53 -3.29
C GLU A 55 16.32 9.99 -3.51
N GLY A 56 16.87 9.36 -2.47
CA GLY A 56 18.17 8.69 -2.59
C GLY A 56 18.07 7.39 -3.40
N LEU A 57 19.21 6.97 -3.99
CA LEU A 57 19.28 5.66 -4.66
C LEU A 57 19.04 4.52 -3.66
N ILE A 58 18.16 3.60 -4.03
CA ILE A 58 17.88 2.38 -3.29
C ILE A 58 18.69 1.25 -3.93
N PRO A 59 19.44 0.46 -3.13
CA PRO A 59 20.18 -0.67 -3.66
C PRO A 59 19.26 -1.70 -4.35
N GLU A 60 19.75 -2.33 -5.42
CA GLU A 60 18.98 -3.36 -6.14
C GLU A 60 18.60 -4.56 -5.26
N THR A 61 19.35 -4.80 -4.17
CA THR A 61 19.10 -5.94 -3.28
C THR A 61 18.81 -5.48 -1.86
N LEU A 62 17.59 -5.72 -1.42
CA LEU A 62 17.16 -5.54 -0.03
C LEU A 62 17.14 -6.91 0.65
N SER A 63 17.85 -7.06 1.77
CA SER A 63 17.94 -8.34 2.51
C SER A 63 16.81 -8.54 3.52
N ASP A 64 16.29 -7.45 4.12
CA ASP A 64 15.17 -7.52 5.07
C ASP A 64 13.85 -7.75 4.32
N PRO A 65 13.13 -8.87 4.57
CA PRO A 65 11.85 -9.16 3.90
C PRO A 65 10.77 -8.09 4.11
N ALA A 66 10.72 -7.46 5.29
CA ALA A 66 9.73 -6.43 5.59
C ALA A 66 10.04 -5.13 4.82
N LEU A 67 11.33 -4.79 4.70
CA LEU A 67 11.78 -3.64 3.91
C LEU A 67 11.56 -3.87 2.42
N LYS A 68 11.87 -5.09 1.93
CA LYS A 68 11.58 -5.50 0.55
C LYS A 68 10.09 -5.41 0.23
N ASP A 69 9.23 -5.85 1.14
CA ASP A 69 7.77 -5.75 0.97
C ASP A 69 7.29 -4.29 0.92
N LEU A 70 7.80 -3.43 1.81
CA LEU A 70 7.50 -1.99 1.78
C LEU A 70 7.90 -1.35 0.44
N TYR A 71 9.13 -1.63 -0.04
CA TYR A 71 9.61 -1.10 -1.32
C TYR A 71 8.77 -1.61 -2.50
N ARG A 72 8.41 -2.89 -2.49
CA ARG A 72 7.51 -3.49 -3.47
C ARG A 72 6.13 -2.83 -3.46
N VAL A 73 5.52 -2.66 -2.28
CA VAL A 73 4.20 -2.02 -2.16
C VAL A 73 4.24 -0.58 -2.64
N ALA A 74 5.31 0.17 -2.34
CA ALA A 74 5.47 1.54 -2.84
C ALA A 74 5.51 1.56 -4.38
N ASN A 75 6.34 0.73 -5.02
CA ASN A 75 6.41 0.63 -6.49
C ASN A 75 5.09 0.15 -7.11
N TYR A 76 4.42 -0.82 -6.49
CA TYR A 76 3.10 -1.28 -6.93
C TYR A 76 2.04 -0.17 -6.83
N THR A 77 2.10 0.65 -5.78
CA THR A 77 1.19 1.79 -5.62
C THR A 77 1.43 2.81 -6.73
N ILE A 78 2.68 3.16 -7.04
CA ILE A 78 3.01 4.07 -8.14
C ILE A 78 2.42 3.55 -9.45
N LYS A 79 2.70 2.29 -9.80
CA LYS A 79 2.17 1.65 -11.00
C LYS A 79 0.64 1.70 -11.06
N SER A 80 -0.01 1.18 -10.01
CA SER A 80 -1.48 1.04 -9.99
C SER A 80 -2.19 2.39 -10.03
N VAL A 81 -1.71 3.38 -9.26
CA VAL A 81 -2.30 4.74 -9.27
C VAL A 81 -2.11 5.39 -10.65
N SER A 82 -0.94 5.25 -11.27
CA SER A 82 -0.68 5.78 -12.62
C SER A 82 -1.62 5.16 -13.67
N GLU A 83 -1.88 3.86 -13.57
CA GLU A 83 -2.82 3.17 -14.44
C GLU A 83 -4.28 3.58 -14.19
N ASP A 84 -4.66 3.75 -12.92
CA ASP A 84 -6.04 4.06 -12.51
C ASP A 84 -6.46 5.50 -12.87
N ILE A 85 -5.51 6.47 -12.87
CA ILE A 85 -5.77 7.87 -13.24
C ILE A 85 -5.46 8.19 -14.70
N SER A 86 -5.07 7.19 -15.50
CA SER A 86 -4.79 7.39 -16.92
C SER A 86 -6.04 7.85 -17.68
N ASP A 87 -5.84 8.53 -18.83
CA ASP A 87 -6.89 9.13 -19.67
C ASP A 87 -8.03 8.20 -20.13
N LYS A 88 -7.91 6.92 -19.83
CA LYS A 88 -8.89 5.90 -20.24
C LYS A 88 -9.67 5.26 -19.10
N LYS A 89 -9.27 5.48 -17.84
CA LYS A 89 -9.85 4.72 -16.71
C LYS A 89 -10.54 5.59 -15.66
N TYR A 90 -9.89 6.64 -15.15
CA TYR A 90 -10.41 7.54 -14.10
C TYR A 90 -10.97 6.81 -12.86
N ILE A 91 -10.28 5.74 -12.40
CA ILE A 91 -10.75 4.90 -11.29
C ILE A 91 -10.18 5.44 -9.97
N PHE A 92 -10.62 6.61 -9.56
CA PHE A 92 -10.06 7.35 -8.43
C PHE A 92 -10.22 6.63 -7.08
N ASN A 93 -11.31 5.91 -6.87
CA ASN A 93 -11.55 5.16 -5.64
C ASN A 93 -10.48 4.05 -5.43
N THR A 94 -10.10 3.35 -6.49
CA THR A 94 -9.04 2.32 -6.44
C THR A 94 -7.68 2.97 -6.17
N ALA A 95 -7.38 4.09 -6.84
CA ALA A 95 -6.15 4.84 -6.61
C ALA A 95 -6.01 5.25 -5.14
N ILE A 96 -7.07 5.81 -4.53
CA ILE A 96 -7.08 6.21 -3.11
C ILE A 96 -6.93 4.97 -2.20
N ALA A 97 -7.57 3.85 -2.52
CA ALA A 97 -7.43 2.60 -1.77
C ALA A 97 -5.99 2.08 -1.80
N ARG A 98 -5.29 2.15 -2.95
CA ARG A 98 -3.87 1.77 -3.08
C ARG A 98 -2.95 2.67 -2.24
N MET A 99 -3.17 3.98 -2.25
CA MET A 99 -2.43 4.90 -1.39
C MET A 99 -2.68 4.61 0.10
N THR A 100 -3.90 4.24 0.47
CA THR A 100 -4.23 3.83 1.85
C THR A 100 -3.50 2.54 2.24
N GLU A 101 -3.37 1.57 1.33
CA GLU A 101 -2.60 0.34 1.54
C GLU A 101 -1.12 0.63 1.78
N LEU A 102 -0.52 1.55 1.01
CA LEU A 102 0.85 1.99 1.23
C LEU A 102 1.04 2.63 2.61
N VAL A 103 0.14 3.53 3.02
CA VAL A 103 0.16 4.13 4.36
C VAL A 103 0.07 3.05 5.45
N ASN A 104 -0.80 2.05 5.29
CA ASN A 104 -0.91 0.94 6.23
C ASN A 104 0.39 0.12 6.32
N THR A 105 1.03 -0.13 5.17
CA THR A 105 2.29 -0.88 5.10
C THR A 105 3.43 -0.10 5.77
N MET A 106 3.51 1.22 5.55
CA MET A 106 4.46 2.08 6.25
C MET A 106 4.26 2.03 7.76
N TYR A 107 3.02 2.18 8.25
CA TYR A 107 2.72 2.06 9.67
C TYR A 107 3.11 0.71 10.25
N LYS A 108 2.80 -0.38 9.56
CA LYS A 108 3.19 -1.74 9.96
C LYS A 108 4.71 -1.89 10.09
N PHE A 109 5.46 -1.26 9.17
CA PHE A 109 6.93 -1.30 9.20
C PHE A 109 7.49 -0.51 10.39
N ILE A 110 6.98 0.69 10.64
CA ILE A 110 7.50 1.58 11.70
C ILE A 110 7.07 1.18 13.12
N GLN A 111 5.96 0.44 13.27
CA GLN A 111 5.33 0.12 14.57
C GLN A 111 6.27 -0.55 15.59
N LYS A 112 7.32 -1.23 15.11
CA LYS A 112 8.23 -2.04 15.94
C LYS A 112 9.61 -1.42 16.09
N LYS A 113 9.83 -0.20 15.57
CA LYS A 113 11.16 0.40 15.49
C LYS A 113 11.13 1.87 15.93
N THR A 114 12.12 2.25 16.69
CA THR A 114 12.35 3.65 17.13
C THR A 114 13.52 4.30 16.39
N THR A 115 14.34 3.50 15.70
CA THR A 115 15.49 3.96 14.92
C THR A 115 15.56 3.17 13.62
N TYR A 116 16.08 3.78 12.57
CA TYR A 116 16.18 3.19 11.24
C TYR A 116 17.61 3.23 10.74
N SER A 117 18.05 2.18 10.09
CA SER A 117 19.29 2.16 9.33
C SER A 117 19.21 3.12 8.13
N GLU A 118 20.35 3.43 7.52
CA GLU A 118 20.40 4.30 6.34
C GLU A 118 19.51 3.77 5.20
N ILE A 119 19.55 2.45 4.95
CA ILE A 119 18.75 1.84 3.89
C ILE A 119 17.25 1.86 4.20
N GLU A 120 16.86 1.64 5.45
CA GLU A 120 15.46 1.74 5.89
C GLU A 120 14.95 3.17 5.75
N SER A 121 15.76 4.16 6.14
CA SER A 121 15.45 5.57 5.97
C SER A 121 15.25 5.94 4.50
N LYS A 122 16.11 5.44 3.59
CA LYS A 122 15.97 5.65 2.14
C LYS A 122 14.66 5.07 1.60
N VAL A 123 14.31 3.84 1.98
CA VAL A 123 13.06 3.20 1.52
C VAL A 123 11.83 3.90 2.09
N LEU A 124 11.86 4.31 3.37
CA LEU A 124 10.79 5.08 4.00
C LEU A 124 10.62 6.45 3.32
N ASN A 125 11.74 7.14 3.05
CA ASN A 125 11.73 8.41 2.34
C ASN A 125 11.17 8.27 0.93
N PHE A 126 11.65 7.30 0.15
CA PHE A 126 11.11 6.97 -1.17
C PHE A 126 9.60 6.73 -1.12
N SER A 127 9.15 5.88 -0.19
CA SER A 127 7.73 5.55 -0.05
C SER A 127 6.87 6.78 0.30
N PHE A 128 7.36 7.63 1.20
CA PHE A 128 6.62 8.81 1.65
C PHE A 128 6.58 9.92 0.59
N VAL A 129 7.72 10.22 -0.05
CA VAL A 129 7.80 11.24 -1.11
C VAL A 129 6.90 10.86 -2.28
N ASN A 130 6.95 9.61 -2.72
CA ASN A 130 6.09 9.15 -3.81
C ASN A 130 4.61 9.09 -3.42
N LEU A 131 4.28 8.74 -2.18
CA LEU A 131 2.92 8.88 -1.65
C LEU A 131 2.41 10.31 -1.78
N LEU A 132 3.22 11.33 -1.41
CA LEU A 132 2.82 12.73 -1.52
C LEU A 132 2.60 13.13 -2.97
N LYS A 133 3.49 12.77 -3.90
CA LYS A 133 3.36 13.07 -5.33
C LYS A 133 2.09 12.43 -5.91
N LEU A 134 1.81 11.18 -5.59
CA LEU A 134 0.60 10.47 -6.03
C LEU A 134 -0.68 11.08 -5.45
N LEU A 135 -0.63 11.54 -4.20
CA LEU A 135 -1.78 12.12 -3.50
C LEU A 135 -2.05 13.58 -3.89
N ALA A 136 -1.06 14.30 -4.43
CA ALA A 136 -1.15 15.72 -4.74
C ALA A 136 -2.39 16.10 -5.59
N PRO A 137 -2.77 15.38 -6.64
CA PRO A 137 -3.98 15.68 -7.40
C PRO A 137 -5.28 15.52 -6.60
N PHE A 138 -5.27 14.68 -5.57
CA PHE A 138 -6.44 14.35 -4.75
C PHE A 138 -6.59 15.27 -3.54
N ALA A 139 -5.47 15.60 -2.88
CA ALA A 139 -5.42 16.40 -1.65
C ALA A 139 -4.30 17.45 -1.74
N PRO A 140 -4.50 18.52 -2.56
CA PRO A 140 -3.43 19.43 -2.93
C PRO A 140 -2.86 20.25 -1.78
N HIS A 141 -3.67 20.60 -0.77
CA HIS A 141 -3.20 21.51 0.29
C HIS A 141 -2.27 20.79 1.28
N ILE A 142 -2.67 19.61 1.78
CA ILE A 142 -1.84 18.87 2.72
C ILE A 142 -0.54 18.37 2.08
N THR A 143 -0.60 17.97 0.80
CA THR A 143 0.59 17.48 0.10
C THR A 143 1.59 18.59 -0.18
N GLU A 144 1.13 19.78 -0.55
CA GLU A 144 1.97 20.95 -0.73
C GLU A 144 2.65 21.35 0.59
N GLU A 145 1.89 21.42 1.69
CA GLU A 145 2.43 21.75 3.00
C GLU A 145 3.50 20.74 3.45
N LEU A 146 3.21 19.45 3.37
CA LEU A 146 4.18 18.40 3.74
C LEU A 146 5.41 18.41 2.83
N TRP A 147 5.23 18.72 1.54
CA TRP A 147 6.33 18.85 0.59
C TRP A 147 7.28 20.00 0.95
N GLN A 148 6.72 21.16 1.29
CA GLN A 148 7.53 22.29 1.76
C GLN A 148 8.25 21.98 3.07
N MET A 149 7.58 21.30 4.00
CA MET A 149 8.18 20.86 5.28
C MET A 149 9.31 19.83 5.07
N LEU A 150 9.33 19.10 3.95
CA LEU A 150 10.45 18.22 3.54
C LEU A 150 11.62 18.98 2.91
N GLY A 151 11.48 20.29 2.70
CA GLY A 151 12.49 21.12 2.04
C GLY A 151 12.36 21.18 0.53
N GLY A 152 11.20 20.84 -0.03
CA GLY A 152 10.89 21.04 -1.46
C GLY A 152 10.98 22.51 -1.85
N LYS A 153 11.74 22.81 -2.91
CA LYS A 153 11.99 24.21 -3.33
C LYS A 153 10.89 24.79 -4.21
N GLU A 154 10.24 23.94 -4.98
CA GLU A 154 9.15 24.27 -5.88
C GLU A 154 7.89 23.52 -5.44
N SER A 155 6.73 23.93 -5.94
CA SER A 155 5.48 23.25 -5.63
C SER A 155 5.54 21.75 -6.00
N ILE A 156 4.92 20.91 -5.17
CA ILE A 156 4.79 19.47 -5.46
C ILE A 156 4.05 19.23 -6.78
N HIS A 157 3.18 20.13 -7.17
CA HIS A 157 2.39 20.05 -8.41
C HIS A 157 3.21 20.28 -9.68
N LEU A 158 4.44 20.79 -9.53
CA LEU A 158 5.39 20.98 -10.63
C LEU A 158 6.42 19.84 -10.69
N GLN A 159 6.38 18.91 -9.75
CA GLN A 159 7.28 17.78 -9.73
C GLN A 159 6.89 16.75 -10.78
N GLU A 160 7.91 16.04 -11.30
CA GLU A 160 7.67 14.92 -12.20
C GLU A 160 6.83 13.83 -11.53
N TRP A 161 5.93 13.23 -12.31
CA TRP A 161 5.15 12.09 -11.86
C TRP A 161 6.08 10.91 -11.55
N PRO A 162 5.87 10.21 -10.43
CA PRO A 162 6.80 9.16 -10.02
C PRO A 162 6.83 7.98 -11.00
N SER A 163 8.03 7.47 -11.23
CA SER A 163 8.25 6.22 -11.95
C SER A 163 8.42 5.06 -10.97
N PHE A 164 8.09 3.85 -11.40
CA PHE A 164 8.24 2.64 -10.60
C PHE A 164 9.35 1.73 -11.15
N ASP A 165 9.94 0.94 -10.26
CA ASP A 165 10.91 -0.08 -10.60
C ASP A 165 10.18 -1.42 -10.87
N GLU A 166 10.21 -1.90 -12.11
CA GLU A 166 9.60 -3.19 -12.48
C GLU A 166 10.24 -4.37 -11.75
N LYS A 167 11.55 -4.30 -11.46
CA LYS A 167 12.25 -5.37 -10.73
C LYS A 167 11.71 -5.51 -9.30
N ALA A 168 11.34 -4.39 -8.66
CA ALA A 168 10.75 -4.40 -7.33
C ALA A 168 9.38 -5.10 -7.28
N LEU A 169 8.69 -5.20 -8.41
CA LEU A 169 7.38 -5.86 -8.51
C LEU A 169 7.47 -7.37 -8.66
N ILE A 170 8.67 -7.89 -8.98
CA ILE A 170 8.88 -9.33 -9.11
C ILE A 170 8.85 -9.95 -7.72
N THR A 171 7.82 -10.75 -7.44
CA THR A 171 7.73 -11.54 -6.22
C THR A 171 8.03 -12.98 -6.52
N ASP A 172 8.95 -13.56 -5.74
CA ASP A 172 9.17 -15.01 -5.73
C ASP A 172 8.08 -15.73 -4.94
N GLU A 173 7.17 -14.98 -4.30
CA GLU A 173 6.09 -15.52 -3.47
C GLU A 173 4.72 -15.21 -4.10
N VAL A 174 3.81 -16.18 -3.99
CA VAL A 174 2.39 -16.05 -4.35
C VAL A 174 1.52 -16.35 -3.13
N GLU A 175 0.44 -15.58 -2.99
CA GLU A 175 -0.57 -15.84 -1.97
C GLU A 175 -1.64 -16.78 -2.53
N LEU A 176 -1.75 -17.97 -1.94
CA LEU A 176 -2.82 -18.91 -2.24
C LEU A 176 -3.92 -18.82 -1.18
N VAL A 177 -5.13 -18.59 -1.63
CA VAL A 177 -6.31 -18.60 -0.75
C VAL A 177 -6.75 -20.04 -0.49
N ILE A 178 -6.71 -20.46 0.77
CA ILE A 178 -7.23 -21.76 1.17
C ILE A 178 -8.73 -21.65 1.40
N GLN A 179 -9.48 -22.48 0.72
CA GLN A 179 -10.94 -22.58 0.84
C GLN A 179 -11.37 -23.99 1.21
N MET A 180 -12.44 -24.12 1.98
CA MET A 180 -13.11 -25.39 2.29
C MET A 180 -14.63 -25.20 2.12
N GLY A 181 -15.24 -26.00 1.25
CA GLY A 181 -16.67 -25.87 0.93
C GLY A 181 -17.04 -24.49 0.40
N GLY A 182 -16.16 -23.86 -0.40
CA GLY A 182 -16.37 -22.53 -0.98
C GLY A 182 -16.13 -21.34 -0.02
N LYS A 183 -15.82 -21.59 1.25
CA LYS A 183 -15.53 -20.53 2.23
C LYS A 183 -14.03 -20.37 2.44
N LYS A 184 -13.54 -19.12 2.38
CA LYS A 184 -12.16 -18.77 2.70
C LYS A 184 -11.84 -19.11 4.14
N ILE A 185 -10.73 -19.85 4.38
CA ILE A 185 -10.24 -20.24 5.70
C ILE A 185 -8.97 -19.51 6.06
N ASP A 186 -7.99 -19.50 5.12
CA ASP A 186 -6.69 -18.89 5.35
C ASP A 186 -6.06 -18.44 4.03
N VAL A 187 -4.90 -17.77 4.13
CA VAL A 187 -4.04 -17.40 3.02
C VAL A 187 -2.65 -17.95 3.28
N LEU A 188 -2.13 -18.72 2.34
CA LEU A 188 -0.81 -19.30 2.39
C LEU A 188 0.13 -18.55 1.47
N LYS A 189 1.24 -18.05 1.99
CA LYS A 189 2.34 -17.49 1.18
C LYS A 189 3.29 -18.62 0.81
N ILE A 190 3.48 -18.82 -0.48
CA ILE A 190 4.37 -19.85 -1.01
C ILE A 190 5.32 -19.27 -2.04
N LYS A 191 6.49 -19.88 -2.21
CA LYS A 191 7.38 -19.56 -3.33
C LYS A 191 6.75 -19.95 -4.65
N LYS A 192 6.92 -19.08 -5.65
CA LYS A 192 6.46 -19.35 -7.02
C LYS A 192 7.17 -20.58 -7.57
N GLY A 193 6.39 -21.51 -8.15
CA GLY A 193 6.94 -22.72 -8.74
C GLY A 193 7.14 -23.90 -7.78
N LEU A 194 6.62 -23.85 -6.54
CA LEU A 194 6.60 -25.02 -5.66
C LEU A 194 5.75 -26.13 -6.26
N PRO A 195 6.19 -27.41 -6.10
CA PRO A 195 5.41 -28.58 -6.52
C PRO A 195 4.06 -28.62 -5.79
N GLN A 196 3.02 -29.06 -6.50
CA GLN A 196 1.67 -29.14 -5.95
C GLN A 196 1.61 -29.92 -4.63
N LYS A 197 2.33 -31.04 -4.50
CA LYS A 197 2.39 -31.84 -3.27
C LYS A 197 2.91 -31.08 -2.07
N GLU A 198 3.90 -30.21 -2.27
CA GLU A 198 4.43 -29.37 -1.19
C GLU A 198 3.42 -28.32 -0.77
N ILE A 199 2.74 -27.70 -1.74
CA ILE A 199 1.66 -26.71 -1.50
C ILE A 199 0.53 -27.37 -0.68
N GLU A 200 0.09 -28.55 -1.07
CA GLU A 200 -0.94 -29.31 -0.35
C GLU A 200 -0.51 -29.62 1.09
N THR A 201 0.75 -30.05 1.27
CA THR A 201 1.30 -30.33 2.60
C THR A 201 1.37 -29.09 3.47
N MET A 202 1.82 -27.97 2.92
CA MET A 202 1.87 -26.69 3.63
C MET A 202 0.47 -26.18 4.01
N ALA A 203 -0.51 -26.33 3.11
CA ALA A 203 -1.90 -25.94 3.37
C ALA A 203 -2.52 -26.78 4.48
N MET A 204 -2.32 -28.10 4.46
CA MET A 204 -2.82 -29.02 5.49
C MET A 204 -2.18 -28.80 6.86
N ASN A 205 -0.96 -28.27 6.89
CA ASN A 205 -0.27 -27.97 8.14
C ASN A 205 -0.71 -26.66 8.80
N GLN A 206 -1.49 -25.81 8.13
CA GLN A 206 -2.02 -24.58 8.73
C GLN A 206 -2.97 -24.90 9.88
N GLU A 207 -2.79 -24.23 11.01
CA GLU A 207 -3.56 -24.48 12.25
C GLU A 207 -5.07 -24.32 12.02
N LYS A 208 -5.48 -23.27 11.30
CA LYS A 208 -6.89 -23.02 10.96
C LYS A 208 -7.50 -24.13 10.08
N VAL A 209 -6.67 -24.73 9.21
CA VAL A 209 -7.10 -25.85 8.35
C VAL A 209 -7.25 -27.11 9.21
N LYS A 210 -6.29 -27.42 10.08
CA LYS A 210 -6.35 -28.57 11.01
C LYS A 210 -7.60 -28.51 11.89
N ILE A 211 -7.86 -27.38 12.53
CA ILE A 211 -9.07 -27.18 13.37
C ILE A 211 -10.36 -27.41 12.56
N ARG A 212 -10.39 -26.93 11.32
CA ARG A 212 -11.60 -27.02 10.48
C ARG A 212 -11.80 -28.42 9.87
N MET A 213 -10.73 -29.21 9.81
CA MET A 213 -10.73 -30.60 9.34
C MET A 213 -11.07 -31.61 10.43
N GLU A 214 -11.05 -31.19 11.69
CA GLU A 214 -11.31 -32.08 12.83
C GLU A 214 -12.66 -32.79 12.67
N GLY A 215 -12.64 -34.13 12.67
CA GLY A 215 -13.83 -34.97 12.46
C GLY A 215 -14.36 -35.07 11.04
N LYS A 216 -13.59 -34.63 10.04
CA LYS A 216 -14.00 -34.68 8.62
C LYS A 216 -13.01 -35.48 7.79
N GLU A 217 -13.52 -36.21 6.80
CA GLU A 217 -12.67 -36.89 5.80
C GLU A 217 -12.32 -35.93 4.64
N LEU A 218 -11.05 -35.98 4.23
CA LEU A 218 -10.57 -35.25 3.05
C LEU A 218 -10.97 -36.01 1.78
N ILE A 219 -11.88 -35.44 1.00
CA ILE A 219 -12.33 -36.07 -0.26
C ILE A 219 -11.37 -35.71 -1.40
N LYS A 220 -10.98 -34.43 -1.53
CA LYS A 220 -10.14 -33.96 -2.63
C LYS A 220 -9.51 -32.62 -2.30
N ILE A 221 -8.26 -32.43 -2.71
CA ILE A 221 -7.60 -31.11 -2.78
C ILE A 221 -7.52 -30.70 -4.26
N VAL A 222 -7.82 -29.43 -4.52
CA VAL A 222 -7.67 -28.82 -5.85
C VAL A 222 -6.83 -27.56 -5.69
N VAL A 223 -5.69 -27.51 -6.36
CA VAL A 223 -4.85 -26.32 -6.46
C VAL A 223 -5.18 -25.64 -7.78
N VAL A 224 -5.68 -24.41 -7.71
CA VAL A 224 -5.94 -23.57 -8.89
C VAL A 224 -4.79 -22.58 -8.98
N GLN A 225 -4.03 -22.65 -10.06
CA GLN A 225 -2.93 -21.73 -10.39
C GLN A 225 -3.42 -20.55 -11.20
#